data_5adde51dfe8e5ae45d624f722bc58f9e
#
_entry.id   5adde51dfe8e5ae45d624f722bc58f9e
#
_cell.length_a   1.000
_cell.length_b   1.000
_cell.length_c   1.000
_cell.angle_alpha   90.00
_cell.angle_beta   90.00
_cell.angle_gamma   90.00
#
_symmetry.space_group_name_H-M   'P 1'
#
loop_
_entity.id
_entity.type
_entity.pdbx_description
1 polymer ?
#
loop_
_entity_poly.entity_id
_entity_poly.type
_entity_poly.pdbx_seq_one_letter_code
_entity_poly.pdbx_strand_id
1 'polypeptide(L)'
;MGITDRKIRQKEEVRASILDSAWEMVITEGWPALSIRKIADAIEYSVPVIYSHFENKDAILLEFNRKGFRLLINKLKDAKAGKQSPQEEIFAMGHAYWSFAFLNREYYQLMFGLGIPTCEAARRIPEMNDFNAAVTASIKALIPPGKVPAVDPFLKFQSFWSMMHGLVSINMLNKAAAGEISAAAGHPGISGQPGQGAGTIPANGLVPGQPRQTPESKTMHGASGHNGLAELVLNDVICSFIKGIVS
;
A
#
# COMPACT_ATOMS: atom_id res chain seq x y z
N MET A 1 27.00 19.79 -19.92
CA MET A 1 26.74 18.98 -18.71
C MET A 1 28.03 18.85 -17.94
N GLY A 2 28.06 19.37 -16.68
CA GLY A 2 29.26 19.38 -15.86
C GLY A 2 29.53 18.03 -15.18
N ILE A 3 30.76 17.83 -14.71
CA ILE A 3 31.16 16.63 -13.92
C ILE A 3 30.27 16.48 -12.67
N THR A 4 29.85 17.60 -12.08
CA THR A 4 28.95 17.64 -10.91
C THR A 4 27.57 17.07 -11.22
N ASP A 5 26.98 17.45 -12.37
CA ASP A 5 25.67 16.97 -12.80
C ASP A 5 25.68 15.45 -13.03
N ARG A 6 26.78 14.94 -13.60
CA ARG A 6 26.94 13.50 -13.81
C ARG A 6 27.03 12.72 -12.49
N LYS A 7 27.76 13.26 -11.49
CA LYS A 7 27.86 12.62 -10.17
C LYS A 7 26.53 12.61 -9.41
N ILE A 8 25.76 13.72 -9.50
CA ILE A 8 24.44 13.81 -8.87
C ILE A 8 23.51 12.75 -9.50
N ARG A 9 23.45 12.72 -10.84
CA ARG A 9 22.61 11.73 -11.55
C ARG A 9 22.98 10.30 -11.19
N GLN A 10 24.27 9.96 -11.19
CA GLN A 10 24.72 8.62 -10.79
C GLN A 10 24.32 8.28 -9.36
N LYS A 11 24.39 9.25 -8.44
CA LYS A 11 23.94 9.04 -7.07
C LYS A 11 22.44 8.77 -6.99
N GLU A 12 21.63 9.49 -7.76
CA GLU A 12 20.18 9.29 -7.84
C GLU A 12 19.83 7.94 -8.48
N GLU A 13 20.54 7.52 -9.52
CA GLU A 13 20.35 6.22 -10.18
C GLU A 13 20.62 5.06 -9.20
N VAL A 14 21.72 5.12 -8.46
CA VAL A 14 22.03 4.09 -7.42
C VAL A 14 20.97 4.10 -6.32
N ARG A 15 20.55 5.30 -5.87
CA ARG A 15 19.48 5.40 -4.85
C ARG A 15 18.16 4.79 -5.34
N ALA A 16 17.80 5.00 -6.61
CA ALA A 16 16.63 4.40 -7.22
C ALA A 16 16.77 2.86 -7.28
N SER A 17 17.91 2.34 -7.76
CA SER A 17 18.17 0.90 -7.80
C SER A 17 18.07 0.23 -6.43
N ILE A 18 18.53 0.89 -5.35
CA ILE A 18 18.37 0.40 -3.98
C ILE A 18 16.87 0.27 -3.62
N LEU A 19 16.07 1.30 -3.91
CA LEU A 19 14.64 1.28 -3.61
C LEU A 19 13.88 0.27 -4.47
N ASP A 20 14.21 0.15 -5.75
CA ASP A 20 13.55 -0.80 -6.65
C ASP A 20 13.85 -2.25 -6.24
N SER A 21 15.11 -2.58 -5.93
CA SER A 21 15.47 -3.90 -5.42
C SER A 21 14.82 -4.19 -4.07
N ALA A 22 14.78 -3.21 -3.17
CA ALA A 22 14.11 -3.35 -1.88
C ALA A 22 12.61 -3.62 -2.07
N TRP A 23 11.95 -2.94 -3.01
CA TRP A 23 10.54 -3.12 -3.32
C TRP A 23 10.25 -4.50 -3.92
N GLU A 24 11.08 -4.97 -4.83
CA GLU A 24 10.99 -6.32 -5.40
C GLU A 24 11.01 -7.39 -4.30
N MET A 25 11.92 -7.27 -3.32
CA MET A 25 11.96 -8.19 -2.17
C MET A 25 10.68 -8.13 -1.34
N VAL A 26 10.13 -6.94 -1.12
CA VAL A 26 8.89 -6.79 -0.36
C VAL A 26 7.70 -7.43 -1.07
N ILE A 27 7.59 -7.27 -2.38
CA ILE A 27 6.50 -7.87 -3.17
C ILE A 27 6.60 -9.39 -3.22
N THR A 28 7.81 -9.93 -3.27
CA THR A 28 8.03 -11.38 -3.41
C THR A 28 8.06 -12.13 -2.09
N GLU A 29 8.70 -11.56 -1.06
CA GLU A 29 8.99 -12.24 0.20
C GLU A 29 8.36 -11.53 1.42
N GLY A 30 7.77 -10.34 1.25
CA GLY A 30 7.22 -9.51 2.32
C GLY A 30 8.23 -8.67 3.08
N TRP A 31 7.75 -7.75 3.91
CA TRP A 31 8.59 -6.81 4.69
C TRP A 31 9.65 -7.46 5.59
N PRO A 32 9.40 -8.63 6.24
CA PRO A 32 10.42 -9.28 7.06
C PRO A 32 11.68 -9.66 6.31
N ALA A 33 11.57 -9.97 5.02
CA ALA A 33 12.69 -10.38 4.17
C ALA A 33 13.64 -9.24 3.79
N LEU A 34 13.21 -7.98 3.93
CA LEU A 34 14.00 -6.79 3.59
C LEU A 34 15.33 -6.75 4.36
N SER A 35 16.44 -6.80 3.65
CA SER A 35 17.79 -6.84 4.21
C SER A 35 18.74 -5.99 3.39
N ILE A 36 19.52 -5.13 4.07
CA ILE A 36 20.57 -4.30 3.45
C ILE A 36 21.56 -5.14 2.65
N ARG A 37 21.93 -6.32 3.19
CA ARG A 37 22.87 -7.23 2.51
C ARG A 37 22.25 -7.81 1.23
N LYS A 38 21.02 -8.30 1.30
CA LYS A 38 20.31 -8.82 0.12
C LYS A 38 20.13 -7.73 -0.97
N ILE A 39 19.85 -6.49 -0.56
CA ILE A 39 19.75 -5.35 -1.50
C ILE A 39 21.11 -5.13 -2.19
N ALA A 40 22.20 -5.07 -1.42
CA ALA A 40 23.53 -4.86 -1.96
C ALA A 40 23.93 -5.96 -2.96
N ASP A 41 23.67 -7.22 -2.59
CA ASP A 41 23.93 -8.38 -3.46
C ASP A 41 23.09 -8.30 -4.76
N ALA A 42 21.81 -7.93 -4.66
CA ALA A 42 20.90 -7.88 -5.81
C ALA A 42 21.24 -6.78 -6.82
N ILE A 43 21.81 -5.66 -6.38
CA ILE A 43 22.22 -4.56 -7.28
C ILE A 43 23.73 -4.58 -7.61
N GLU A 44 24.44 -5.64 -7.21
CA GLU A 44 25.87 -5.83 -7.43
C GLU A 44 26.76 -4.71 -6.84
N TYR A 45 26.37 -4.19 -5.67
CA TYR A 45 27.13 -3.19 -4.93
C TYR A 45 27.53 -3.70 -3.55
N SER A 46 28.51 -3.04 -2.92
CA SER A 46 28.88 -3.35 -1.56
C SER A 46 27.94 -2.73 -0.52
N VAL A 47 27.81 -3.36 0.64
CA VAL A 47 26.99 -2.85 1.76
C VAL A 47 27.36 -1.41 2.17
N PRO A 48 28.64 -0.97 2.20
CA PRO A 48 28.99 0.42 2.43
C PRO A 48 28.40 1.40 1.42
N VAL A 49 28.18 0.99 0.17
CA VAL A 49 27.52 1.84 -0.84
C VAL A 49 26.06 2.07 -0.44
N ILE A 50 25.34 1.05 0.02
CA ILE A 50 23.98 1.22 0.51
C ILE A 50 23.93 2.24 1.65
N TYR A 51 24.84 2.12 2.62
CA TYR A 51 24.94 3.06 3.76
C TYR A 51 25.32 4.49 3.35
N SER A 52 25.93 4.70 2.18
CA SER A 52 26.17 6.06 1.66
C SER A 52 24.92 6.76 1.15
N HIS A 53 23.84 6.01 0.90
CA HIS A 53 22.53 6.50 0.43
C HIS A 53 21.45 6.47 1.51
N PHE A 54 21.49 5.50 2.41
CA PHE A 54 20.52 5.29 3.49
C PHE A 54 21.26 4.94 4.78
N GLU A 55 21.05 5.72 5.81
CA GLU A 55 21.71 5.56 7.11
C GLU A 55 21.48 4.16 7.71
N ASN A 56 20.30 3.62 7.52
CA ASN A 56 19.89 2.32 8.05
C ASN A 56 18.68 1.77 7.27
N LYS A 57 18.21 0.57 7.64
CA LYS A 57 17.01 -0.05 7.07
C LYS A 57 15.76 0.82 7.26
N ASP A 58 15.66 1.49 8.40
CA ASP A 58 14.48 2.34 8.72
C ASP A 58 14.39 3.54 7.79
N ALA A 59 15.52 4.08 7.30
CA ALA A 59 15.52 5.14 6.30
C ALA A 59 14.92 4.67 4.96
N ILE A 60 15.12 3.41 4.58
CA ILE A 60 14.48 2.80 3.40
C ILE A 60 12.97 2.61 3.65
N LEU A 61 12.60 2.08 4.82
CA LEU A 61 11.18 1.93 5.20
C LEU A 61 10.45 3.28 5.21
N LEU A 62 11.11 4.34 5.69
CA LEU A 62 10.56 5.69 5.72
C LEU A 62 10.26 6.23 4.31
N GLU A 63 11.12 5.96 3.31
CA GLU A 63 10.86 6.34 1.93
C GLU A 63 9.62 5.63 1.36
N PHE A 64 9.45 4.35 1.64
CA PHE A 64 8.25 3.62 1.24
C PHE A 64 7.00 4.10 1.96
N ASN A 65 7.12 4.44 3.25
CA ASN A 65 6.03 5.01 4.02
C ASN A 65 5.55 6.34 3.40
N ARG A 66 6.47 7.26 3.10
CA ARG A 66 6.18 8.52 2.41
C ARG A 66 5.54 8.29 1.03
N LYS A 67 6.08 7.35 0.26
CA LYS A 67 5.53 6.98 -1.05
C LYS A 67 4.10 6.46 -0.93
N GLY A 68 3.83 5.61 0.06
CA GLY A 68 2.49 5.09 0.35
C GLY A 68 1.49 6.20 0.66
N PHE A 69 1.84 7.15 1.54
CA PHE A 69 0.96 8.30 1.83
C PHE A 69 0.73 9.18 0.62
N ARG A 70 1.76 9.47 -0.18
CA ARG A 70 1.59 10.25 -1.44
C ARG A 70 0.64 9.57 -2.40
N LEU A 71 0.76 8.25 -2.58
CA LEU A 71 -0.15 7.47 -3.42
C LEU A 71 -1.59 7.52 -2.89
N LEU A 72 -1.78 7.33 -1.59
CA LEU A 72 -3.10 7.43 -0.95
C LEU A 72 -3.71 8.82 -1.13
N ILE A 73 -2.97 9.88 -0.83
CA ILE A 73 -3.44 11.27 -0.96
C ILE A 73 -3.89 11.57 -2.39
N ASN A 74 -3.08 11.18 -3.39
CA ASN A 74 -3.44 11.38 -4.79
C ASN A 74 -4.72 10.63 -5.15
N LYS A 75 -4.84 9.36 -4.73
CA LYS A 75 -6.04 8.56 -4.96
C LYS A 75 -7.30 9.18 -4.33
N LEU A 76 -7.17 9.76 -3.12
CA LEU A 76 -8.30 10.45 -2.47
C LEU A 76 -8.66 11.76 -3.19
N LYS A 77 -7.66 12.53 -3.65
CA LYS A 77 -7.88 13.76 -4.44
C LYS A 77 -8.58 13.44 -5.75
N ASP A 78 -8.13 12.41 -6.46
CA ASP A 78 -8.73 11.98 -7.72
C ASP A 78 -10.18 11.50 -7.51
N ALA A 79 -10.43 10.74 -6.45
CA ALA A 79 -11.76 10.23 -6.14
C ALA A 79 -12.78 11.32 -5.84
N LYS A 80 -12.39 12.41 -5.18
CA LYS A 80 -13.29 13.53 -4.88
C LYS A 80 -13.43 14.53 -6.03
N ALA A 81 -12.53 14.51 -7.00
CA ALA A 81 -12.58 15.43 -8.13
C ALA A 81 -13.88 15.29 -8.90
N GLY A 82 -14.52 16.41 -9.22
CA GLY A 82 -15.78 16.45 -9.96
C GLY A 82 -17.03 16.02 -9.18
N LYS A 83 -16.92 15.75 -7.87
CA LYS A 83 -18.10 15.50 -7.03
C LYS A 83 -18.87 16.79 -6.77
N GLN A 84 -20.20 16.68 -6.72
CA GLN A 84 -21.08 17.85 -6.65
C GLN A 84 -21.44 18.27 -5.22
N SER A 85 -21.19 17.40 -4.24
CA SER A 85 -21.52 17.64 -2.84
C SER A 85 -20.45 17.08 -1.89
N PRO A 86 -20.29 17.67 -0.68
CA PRO A 86 -19.41 17.14 0.35
C PRO A 86 -19.73 15.68 0.75
N GLN A 87 -21.00 15.29 0.67
CA GLN A 87 -21.44 13.93 0.91
C GLN A 87 -20.86 12.95 -0.11
N GLU A 88 -20.96 13.31 -1.41
CA GLU A 88 -20.36 12.50 -2.49
C GLU A 88 -18.84 12.46 -2.40
N GLU A 89 -18.18 13.55 -1.98
CA GLU A 89 -16.74 13.56 -1.76
C GLU A 89 -16.32 12.54 -0.69
N ILE A 90 -16.94 12.58 0.50
CA ILE A 90 -16.64 11.66 1.60
C ILE A 90 -16.94 10.22 1.21
N PHE A 91 -18.03 9.97 0.52
CA PHE A 91 -18.38 8.64 0.01
C PHE A 91 -17.32 8.11 -0.94
N ALA A 92 -16.92 8.91 -1.93
CA ALA A 92 -15.89 8.53 -2.90
C ALA A 92 -14.51 8.34 -2.25
N MET A 93 -14.14 9.21 -1.29
CA MET A 93 -12.89 9.08 -0.54
C MET A 93 -12.85 7.80 0.32
N GLY A 94 -13.97 7.41 0.94
CA GLY A 94 -14.06 6.16 1.69
C GLY A 94 -13.82 4.94 0.80
N HIS A 95 -14.45 4.90 -0.37
CA HIS A 95 -14.21 3.84 -1.37
C HIS A 95 -12.77 3.85 -1.91
N ALA A 96 -12.19 5.02 -2.14
CA ALA A 96 -10.80 5.15 -2.58
C ALA A 96 -9.81 4.66 -1.52
N TYR A 97 -10.05 4.96 -0.24
CA TYR A 97 -9.26 4.47 0.89
C TYR A 97 -9.33 2.93 0.99
N TRP A 98 -10.54 2.38 0.93
CA TRP A 98 -10.77 0.93 0.90
C TRP A 98 -10.01 0.26 -0.25
N SER A 99 -10.24 0.74 -1.47
CA SER A 99 -9.58 0.22 -2.67
C SER A 99 -8.05 0.33 -2.59
N PHE A 100 -7.53 1.45 -2.05
CA PHE A 100 -6.09 1.63 -1.86
C PHE A 100 -5.51 0.55 -0.95
N ALA A 101 -6.16 0.27 0.18
CA ALA A 101 -5.69 -0.68 1.17
C ALA A 101 -5.49 -2.10 0.60
N PHE A 102 -6.37 -2.55 -0.29
CA PHE A 102 -6.29 -3.88 -0.88
C PHE A 102 -5.45 -3.96 -2.16
N LEU A 103 -5.37 -2.88 -2.93
CA LEU A 103 -4.55 -2.80 -4.14
C LEU A 103 -3.08 -2.48 -3.84
N ASN A 104 -2.82 -1.85 -2.68
CA ASN A 104 -1.48 -1.45 -2.25
C ASN A 104 -1.21 -1.97 -0.84
N ARG A 105 -1.45 -3.28 -0.65
CA ARG A 105 -1.44 -3.94 0.65
C ARG A 105 -0.14 -3.73 1.42
N GLU A 106 0.99 -3.86 0.75
CA GLU A 106 2.32 -3.73 1.35
C GLU A 106 2.55 -2.31 1.85
N TYR A 107 2.20 -1.30 1.04
CA TYR A 107 2.24 0.09 1.49
C TYR A 107 1.32 0.31 2.69
N TYR A 108 0.07 -0.17 2.62
CA TYR A 108 -0.91 0.01 3.69
C TYR A 108 -0.45 -0.62 5.01
N GLN A 109 0.09 -1.83 4.96
CA GLN A 109 0.65 -2.51 6.13
C GLN A 109 1.80 -1.71 6.76
N LEU A 110 2.72 -1.20 5.94
CA LEU A 110 3.84 -0.39 6.41
C LEU A 110 3.37 0.94 7.02
N MET A 111 2.47 1.65 6.33
CA MET A 111 1.96 2.96 6.76
C MET A 111 1.29 2.92 8.14
N PHE A 112 0.57 1.85 8.42
CA PHE A 112 -0.26 1.72 9.62
C PHE A 112 0.25 0.66 10.61
N GLY A 113 1.43 0.09 10.38
CA GLY A 113 2.09 -0.82 11.31
C GLY A 113 1.39 -2.17 11.49
N LEU A 114 0.63 -2.62 10.50
CA LEU A 114 -0.07 -3.91 10.56
C LEU A 114 0.91 -5.08 10.42
N GLY A 115 1.41 -5.57 11.56
CA GLY A 115 2.35 -6.69 11.60
C GLY A 115 3.80 -6.33 11.23
N ILE A 116 4.13 -5.06 11.10
CA ILE A 116 5.48 -4.58 10.78
C ILE A 116 5.92 -3.59 11.85
N PRO A 117 7.13 -3.74 12.43
CA PRO A 117 7.70 -2.71 13.27
C PRO A 117 7.89 -1.43 12.47
N THR A 118 7.13 -0.38 12.81
CA THR A 118 7.31 0.94 12.21
C THR A 118 8.32 1.73 13.03
N CYS A 119 9.26 2.42 12.37
CA CYS A 119 10.12 3.36 13.06
C CYS A 119 9.30 4.55 13.60
N GLU A 120 9.71 5.12 14.73
CA GLU A 120 9.00 6.26 15.34
C GLU A 120 8.92 7.46 14.38
N ALA A 121 9.94 7.65 13.54
CA ALA A 121 9.97 8.67 12.52
C ALA A 121 8.82 8.54 11.50
N ALA A 122 8.37 7.33 11.20
CA ALA A 122 7.27 7.09 10.27
C ALA A 122 5.91 7.63 10.77
N ARG A 123 5.77 7.87 12.07
CA ARG A 123 4.56 8.43 12.68
C ARG A 123 4.47 9.96 12.58
N ARG A 124 5.54 10.64 12.15
CA ARG A 124 5.65 12.11 12.14
C ARG A 124 6.06 12.67 10.78
N ILE A 125 5.75 11.94 9.70
CA ILE A 125 6.08 12.42 8.35
C ILE A 125 5.10 13.52 7.91
N PRO A 126 5.57 14.51 7.13
CA PRO A 126 4.71 15.57 6.58
C PRO A 126 3.53 15.02 5.78
N GLU A 127 3.74 13.97 4.99
CA GLU A 127 2.71 13.34 4.17
C GLU A 127 1.52 12.81 5.00
N MET A 128 1.75 12.37 6.23
CA MET A 128 0.66 11.99 7.14
C MET A 128 -0.19 13.19 7.54
N ASN A 129 0.44 14.35 7.76
CA ASN A 129 -0.28 15.59 8.05
C ASN A 129 -1.09 16.04 6.83
N ASP A 130 -0.55 15.90 5.62
CA ASP A 130 -1.24 16.22 4.37
C ASP A 130 -2.47 15.32 4.17
N PHE A 131 -2.35 14.02 4.48
CA PHE A 131 -3.49 13.10 4.48
C PHE A 131 -4.57 13.54 5.47
N ASN A 132 -4.18 13.83 6.72
CA ASN A 132 -5.11 14.28 7.76
C ASN A 132 -5.82 15.57 7.33
N ALA A 133 -5.08 16.55 6.81
CA ALA A 133 -5.62 17.82 6.35
C ALA A 133 -6.60 17.65 5.18
N ALA A 134 -6.27 16.80 4.21
CA ALA A 134 -7.12 16.57 3.04
C ALA A 134 -8.48 15.97 3.40
N VAL A 135 -8.50 14.97 4.31
CA VAL A 135 -9.75 14.35 4.75
C VAL A 135 -10.54 15.27 5.68
N THR A 136 -9.87 15.94 6.63
CA THR A 136 -10.50 16.90 7.54
C THR A 136 -11.17 18.05 6.79
N ALA A 137 -10.56 18.54 5.70
CA ALA A 137 -11.15 19.61 4.88
C ALA A 137 -12.50 19.18 4.27
N SER A 138 -12.60 17.98 3.72
CA SER A 138 -13.86 17.47 3.16
C SER A 138 -14.90 17.19 4.25
N ILE A 139 -14.48 16.71 5.43
CA ILE A 139 -15.38 16.56 6.58
C ILE A 139 -15.89 17.92 7.08
N LYS A 140 -15.02 18.93 7.14
CA LYS A 140 -15.42 20.29 7.53
C LYS A 140 -16.48 20.87 6.58
N ALA A 141 -16.34 20.61 5.28
CA ALA A 141 -17.33 21.02 4.29
C ALA A 141 -18.69 20.30 4.44
N LEU A 142 -18.69 19.13 5.08
CA LEU A 142 -19.90 18.36 5.36
C LEU A 142 -20.71 18.92 6.55
N ILE A 143 -20.05 19.63 7.47
CA ILE A 143 -20.69 20.18 8.69
C ILE A 143 -21.58 21.37 8.29
N PRO A 144 -22.89 21.37 8.65
CA PRO A 144 -23.79 22.46 8.31
C PRO A 144 -23.32 23.81 8.91
N PRO A 145 -23.52 24.92 8.19
CA PRO A 145 -23.26 26.26 8.71
C PRO A 145 -23.99 26.47 10.06
N GLY A 146 -23.26 27.00 11.06
CA GLY A 146 -23.79 27.26 12.40
C GLY A 146 -23.65 26.10 13.39
N LYS A 147 -23.30 24.88 12.96
CA LYS A 147 -22.97 23.78 13.88
C LYS A 147 -21.50 23.78 14.34
N VAL A 148 -20.64 24.56 13.69
CA VAL A 148 -19.27 24.83 14.19
C VAL A 148 -19.35 25.97 15.23
N PRO A 149 -18.77 25.85 16.45
CA PRO A 149 -17.79 24.87 16.90
C PRO A 149 -18.37 23.64 17.62
N ALA A 150 -19.69 23.46 17.68
CA ALA A 150 -20.30 22.32 18.41
C ALA A 150 -19.85 20.94 17.83
N VAL A 151 -19.52 20.89 16.54
CA VAL A 151 -18.96 19.70 15.88
C VAL A 151 -17.49 19.97 15.52
N ASP A 152 -16.57 19.31 16.22
CA ASP A 152 -15.14 19.39 15.92
C ASP A 152 -14.78 18.55 14.68
N PRO A 153 -14.31 19.18 13.58
CA PRO A 153 -13.95 18.47 12.34
C PRO A 153 -12.81 17.46 12.55
N PHE A 154 -11.86 17.74 13.44
CA PHE A 154 -10.76 16.84 13.73
C PHE A 154 -11.25 15.58 14.47
N LEU A 155 -12.13 15.74 15.45
CA LEU A 155 -12.73 14.60 16.13
C LEU A 155 -13.55 13.73 15.16
N LYS A 156 -14.28 14.35 14.24
CA LYS A 156 -15.01 13.63 13.19
C LYS A 156 -14.07 12.92 12.21
N PHE A 157 -12.94 13.55 11.86
CA PHE A 157 -11.89 12.88 11.09
C PHE A 157 -11.38 11.63 11.82
N GLN A 158 -11.04 11.72 13.10
CA GLN A 158 -10.57 10.58 13.89
C GLN A 158 -11.62 9.46 13.93
N SER A 159 -12.89 9.80 14.09
CA SER A 159 -13.99 8.82 14.07
C SER A 159 -14.09 8.11 12.71
N PHE A 160 -14.09 8.88 11.61
CA PHE A 160 -14.15 8.34 10.26
C PHE A 160 -12.97 7.42 9.94
N TRP A 161 -11.76 7.91 10.24
CA TRP A 161 -10.55 7.15 10.01
C TRP A 161 -10.51 5.86 10.83
N SER A 162 -10.89 5.91 12.12
CA SER A 162 -10.94 4.72 12.99
C SER A 162 -11.91 3.66 12.46
N MET A 163 -13.09 4.06 11.99
CA MET A 163 -14.06 3.14 11.39
C MET A 163 -13.52 2.53 10.11
N MET A 164 -12.99 3.34 9.20
CA MET A 164 -12.44 2.88 7.92
C MET A 164 -11.22 1.98 8.11
N HIS A 165 -10.30 2.38 8.98
CA HIS A 165 -9.10 1.59 9.29
C HIS A 165 -9.45 0.27 9.98
N GLY A 166 -10.36 0.28 10.93
CA GLY A 166 -10.86 -0.93 11.58
C GLY A 166 -11.49 -1.90 10.60
N LEU A 167 -12.35 -1.41 9.71
CA LEU A 167 -13.00 -2.23 8.67
C LEU A 167 -11.97 -2.86 7.72
N VAL A 168 -10.99 -2.09 7.25
CA VAL A 168 -9.90 -2.59 6.40
C VAL A 168 -9.08 -3.64 7.14
N SER A 169 -8.66 -3.36 8.38
CA SER A 169 -7.81 -4.25 9.17
C SER A 169 -8.47 -5.60 9.41
N ILE A 170 -9.75 -5.61 9.81
CA ILE A 170 -10.53 -6.84 10.02
C ILE A 170 -10.62 -7.65 8.72
N ASN A 171 -10.90 -7.00 7.58
CA ASN A 171 -11.01 -7.69 6.30
C ASN A 171 -9.66 -8.19 5.77
N MET A 172 -8.55 -7.50 6.06
CA MET A 172 -7.21 -7.98 5.73
C MET A 172 -6.85 -9.25 6.52
N LEU A 173 -7.17 -9.30 7.81
CA LEU A 173 -6.95 -10.48 8.65
C LEU A 173 -7.79 -11.66 8.18
N ASN A 174 -9.07 -11.45 7.87
CA ASN A 174 -9.96 -12.50 7.37
C ASN A 174 -9.47 -13.08 6.04
N LYS A 175 -8.97 -12.26 5.12
CA LYS A 175 -8.40 -12.72 3.84
C LYS A 175 -7.10 -13.50 4.03
N ALA A 176 -6.25 -13.10 4.97
CA ALA A 176 -5.04 -13.84 5.31
C ALA A 176 -5.38 -15.25 5.85
N ALA A 177 -6.28 -15.32 6.83
CA ALA A 177 -6.74 -16.59 7.40
C ALA A 177 -7.39 -17.51 6.35
N ALA A 178 -8.20 -16.97 5.44
CA ALA A 178 -8.81 -17.75 4.35
C ALA A 178 -7.77 -18.27 3.35
N GLY A 179 -6.72 -17.50 3.07
CA GLY A 179 -5.59 -17.90 2.22
C GLY A 179 -4.78 -19.04 2.84
N GLU A 180 -4.52 -18.98 4.13
CA GLU A 180 -3.81 -20.06 4.86
C GLU A 180 -4.62 -21.36 4.90
N ILE A 181 -5.93 -21.29 5.11
CA ILE A 181 -6.81 -22.46 5.08
C ILE A 181 -6.84 -23.09 3.68
N SER A 182 -6.89 -22.28 2.63
CA SER A 182 -6.86 -22.75 1.25
C SER A 182 -5.52 -23.40 0.88
N ALA A 183 -4.41 -22.87 1.35
CA ALA A 183 -3.07 -23.43 1.14
C ALA A 183 -2.89 -24.76 1.89
N ALA A 184 -3.42 -24.86 3.10
CA ALA A 184 -3.39 -26.10 3.91
C ALA A 184 -4.27 -27.21 3.32
N ALA A 185 -5.40 -26.87 2.71
CA ALA A 185 -6.30 -27.82 2.06
C ALA A 185 -5.79 -28.34 0.72
N GLY A 186 -4.80 -27.69 0.11
CA GLY A 186 -4.24 -28.01 -1.21
C GLY A 186 -3.06 -28.98 -1.22
N HIS A 187 -2.72 -29.66 -0.10
CA HIS A 187 -1.71 -30.71 -0.10
C HIS A 187 -2.37 -32.10 -0.14
N PRO A 188 -2.56 -32.72 -1.33
CA PRO A 188 -2.81 -34.15 -1.39
C PRO A 188 -1.48 -34.86 -1.08
N GLY A 189 -1.52 -35.75 -0.11
CA GLY A 189 -0.38 -36.54 0.34
C GLY A 189 0.32 -37.23 -0.84
N ILE A 190 1.62 -36.98 -0.97
CA ILE A 190 2.48 -37.68 -1.91
C ILE A 190 2.84 -39.02 -1.27
N SER A 191 2.15 -40.10 -1.70
CA SER A 191 2.67 -41.45 -1.62
C SER A 191 3.69 -41.63 -2.75
N GLY A 192 4.90 -42.07 -2.37
CA GLY A 192 6.05 -42.12 -3.26
C GLY A 192 6.00 -43.16 -4.37
N GLN A 193 6.82 -42.94 -5.37
CA GLN A 193 7.78 -43.95 -5.90
C GLN A 193 8.82 -43.26 -6.83
N PRO A 194 10.06 -43.79 -6.92
CA PRO A 194 11.13 -43.16 -7.67
C PRO A 194 11.17 -43.69 -9.11
N GLY A 195 11.30 -42.81 -10.08
CA GLY A 195 11.48 -43.13 -11.51
C GLY A 195 12.42 -42.16 -12.21
N GLN A 196 13.48 -42.69 -12.75
CA GLN A 196 14.60 -42.12 -13.49
C GLN A 196 14.15 -41.39 -14.75
N GLY A 197 14.87 -40.33 -15.13
CA GLY A 197 14.79 -39.72 -16.45
C GLY A 197 15.56 -38.42 -16.59
N ALA A 198 16.82 -38.51 -17.04
CA ALA A 198 17.62 -37.37 -17.46
C ALA A 198 17.04 -36.76 -18.76
N GLY A 199 16.80 -35.45 -18.73
CA GLY A 199 16.39 -34.66 -19.91
C GLY A 199 16.97 -33.28 -19.86
N THR A 200 17.92 -33.05 -20.75
CA THR A 200 18.69 -31.84 -21.03
C THR A 200 17.78 -30.67 -21.43
N ILE A 201 17.95 -29.51 -20.80
CA ILE A 201 17.27 -28.27 -21.18
C ILE A 201 18.23 -27.44 -22.06
N PRO A 202 17.84 -26.97 -23.25
CA PRO A 202 18.66 -26.03 -24.02
C PRO A 202 18.48 -24.60 -23.52
N ALA A 203 19.60 -23.90 -23.37
CA ALA A 203 19.68 -22.47 -23.13
C ALA A 203 19.17 -21.68 -24.33
N ASN A 204 18.28 -20.72 -24.13
CA ASN A 204 17.96 -19.69 -25.11
C ASN A 204 17.89 -18.30 -24.49
N GLY A 205 18.80 -17.50 -24.90
CA GLY A 205 18.94 -16.09 -25.27
C GLY A 205 18.00 -15.07 -24.58
N LEU A 206 18.59 -14.28 -23.65
CA LEU A 206 18.05 -12.99 -23.27
C LEU A 206 18.41 -11.94 -24.32
N VAL A 207 17.40 -11.26 -24.87
CA VAL A 207 17.54 -10.03 -25.65
C VAL A 207 17.25 -8.84 -24.70
N PRO A 208 18.17 -7.84 -24.57
CA PRO A 208 17.91 -6.66 -23.73
C PRO A 208 17.08 -5.62 -24.49
N GLY A 209 16.06 -5.07 -23.83
CA GLY A 209 15.45 -3.82 -24.23
C GLY A 209 14.03 -3.86 -24.77
N GLN A 210 13.05 -4.25 -23.93
CA GLN A 210 11.67 -3.80 -24.10
C GLN A 210 11.02 -3.59 -22.73
N PRO A 211 10.24 -2.49 -22.51
CA PRO A 211 9.51 -2.29 -21.28
C PRO A 211 8.40 -3.34 -21.18
N ARG A 212 8.41 -4.12 -20.10
CA ARG A 212 7.34 -5.08 -19.79
C ARG A 212 6.04 -4.31 -19.55
N GLN A 213 5.07 -4.57 -20.41
CA GLN A 213 3.68 -4.23 -20.20
C GLN A 213 3.17 -5.00 -18.98
N THR A 214 2.54 -4.28 -18.06
CA THR A 214 1.77 -4.87 -16.95
C THR A 214 0.67 -5.76 -17.52
N PRO A 215 0.44 -6.96 -16.97
CA PRO A 215 -0.67 -7.80 -17.43
C PRO A 215 -1.99 -7.12 -17.12
N GLU A 216 -2.74 -6.85 -18.17
CA GLU A 216 -4.12 -6.40 -18.13
C GLU A 216 -4.98 -7.40 -17.36
N SER A 217 -5.91 -6.83 -16.61
CA SER A 217 -6.92 -7.49 -15.78
C SER A 217 -7.59 -8.67 -16.48
N LYS A 218 -7.21 -9.90 -16.09
CA LYS A 218 -8.08 -11.06 -16.32
C LYS A 218 -9.23 -11.00 -15.34
N THR A 219 -10.41 -10.83 -15.88
CA THR A 219 -11.74 -10.89 -15.26
C THR A 219 -11.82 -12.02 -14.22
N MET A 220 -11.85 -11.65 -12.94
CA MET A 220 -12.15 -12.58 -11.85
C MET A 220 -13.67 -12.84 -11.80
N HIS A 221 -14.13 -13.91 -12.43
CA HIS A 221 -15.38 -14.55 -12.09
C HIS A 221 -15.07 -15.71 -11.13
N GLY A 222 -15.49 -15.54 -9.86
CA GLY A 222 -15.45 -16.66 -8.90
C GLY A 222 -15.08 -16.33 -7.45
N ALA A 223 -15.55 -15.19 -6.87
CA ALA A 223 -15.50 -14.97 -5.41
C ALA A 223 -16.66 -14.08 -4.96
N SER A 224 -17.89 -14.42 -5.32
CA SER A 224 -19.03 -13.49 -5.29
C SER A 224 -19.69 -13.29 -3.92
N GLY A 225 -19.39 -14.08 -2.88
CA GLY A 225 -20.12 -14.00 -1.61
C GLY A 225 -19.49 -13.09 -0.55
N HIS A 226 -18.19 -13.15 -0.36
CA HIS A 226 -17.50 -12.41 0.72
C HIS A 226 -17.18 -10.95 0.33
N ASN A 227 -16.95 -10.65 -0.94
CA ASN A 227 -16.72 -9.28 -1.39
C ASN A 227 -18.01 -8.43 -1.31
N GLY A 228 -19.17 -9.02 -1.56
CA GLY A 228 -20.45 -8.32 -1.49
C GLY A 228 -20.80 -7.83 -0.08
N LEU A 229 -20.59 -8.66 0.95
CA LEU A 229 -20.85 -8.26 2.34
C LEU A 229 -19.91 -7.14 2.80
N ALA A 230 -18.62 -7.24 2.50
CA ALA A 230 -17.65 -6.22 2.87
C ALA A 230 -17.95 -4.85 2.23
N GLU A 231 -18.43 -4.85 0.99
CA GLU A 231 -18.85 -3.65 0.28
C GLU A 231 -20.16 -3.07 0.83
N LEU A 232 -21.10 -3.91 1.21
CA LEU A 232 -22.33 -3.47 1.89
C LEU A 232 -22.01 -2.82 3.24
N VAL A 233 -21.13 -3.42 4.04
CA VAL A 233 -20.70 -2.85 5.32
C VAL A 233 -19.94 -1.54 5.11
N LEU A 234 -19.07 -1.46 4.10
CA LEU A 234 -18.37 -0.22 3.74
C LEU A 234 -19.36 0.91 3.44
N ASN A 235 -20.35 0.63 2.59
CA ASN A 235 -21.38 1.61 2.23
C ASN A 235 -22.18 2.06 3.45
N ASP A 236 -22.59 1.12 4.31
CA ASP A 236 -23.35 1.42 5.52
C ASP A 236 -22.55 2.29 6.49
N VAL A 237 -21.28 1.96 6.73
CA VAL A 237 -20.37 2.73 7.60
C VAL A 237 -20.23 4.17 7.10
N ILE A 238 -19.97 4.35 5.81
CA ILE A 238 -19.79 5.70 5.24
C ILE A 238 -21.12 6.49 5.29
N CYS A 239 -22.23 5.88 4.89
CA CYS A 239 -23.54 6.53 4.92
C CYS A 239 -23.99 6.90 6.34
N SER A 240 -23.76 6.03 7.32
CA SER A 240 -24.07 6.29 8.72
C SER A 240 -23.23 7.43 9.30
N PHE A 241 -21.93 7.48 8.95
CA PHE A 241 -21.06 8.59 9.33
C PHE A 241 -21.56 9.93 8.74
N ILE A 242 -21.88 9.96 7.45
CA ILE A 242 -22.40 11.16 6.78
C ILE A 242 -23.69 11.63 7.44
N LYS A 243 -24.67 10.74 7.65
CA LYS A 243 -25.95 11.05 8.32
C LYS A 243 -25.73 11.63 9.73
N GLY A 244 -24.80 11.05 10.51
CA GLY A 244 -24.49 11.51 11.86
C GLY A 244 -23.80 12.88 11.95
N ILE A 245 -23.41 13.49 10.82
CA ILE A 245 -22.88 14.86 10.76
C ILE A 245 -23.93 15.85 10.30
N VAL A 246 -24.74 15.48 9.29
CA VAL A 246 -25.71 16.38 8.63
C VAL A 246 -27.01 16.51 9.42
N SER A 247 -27.38 15.49 10.22
CA SER A 247 -28.54 15.54 11.13
C SER A 247 -28.26 16.43 12.34
#